data_8ecb38bdbd0ee3e0c5b568d15488f12f
#
_entry.id   8ecb38bdbd0ee3e0c5b568d15488f12f
#
_cell.length_a   1.000
_cell.length_b   1.000
_cell.length_c   1.000
_cell.angle_alpha   90.00
_cell.angle_beta   90.00
_cell.angle_gamma   90.00
#
_symmetry.space_group_name_H-M   'P 1'
#
loop_
_entity.id
_entity.type
_entity.pdbx_description
1 polymer ?
#
loop_
_entity_poly.entity_id
_entity_poly.type
_entity_poly.pdbx_seq_one_letter_code
_entity_poly.pdbx_strand_id
1 'polypeptide(L)'
;MCNGNKNNLIKLKKHKRKLLIVFAFCCLIACRRRPHDSRLQGEWTNTQIEQGSGAEITASIFFVYDGDISYTRGNLSWFGKWNTDRGVLTVSFEDSTINGTYDYKVKNQNQNTTASKPFNELELTPIEIHDSLLVNQFSGIFNSIY
;
A
#
# COMPACT_ATOMS: atom_id res chain seq x y z
N MET A 1 49.78 9.68 -46.18
CA MET A 1 49.86 9.05 -44.85
C MET A 1 48.70 9.53 -44.01
N CYS A 2 47.61 8.74 -43.89
CA CYS A 2 46.42 9.06 -43.10
C CYS A 2 46.26 8.00 -42.02
N ASN A 3 46.75 8.27 -40.80
CA ASN A 3 46.69 7.31 -39.72
C ASN A 3 45.97 7.87 -38.46
N GLY A 4 45.13 8.93 -38.63
CA GLY A 4 44.51 9.65 -37.49
C GLY A 4 43.11 9.22 -37.05
N ASN A 5 42.42 8.31 -37.78
CA ASN A 5 40.94 8.22 -37.58
C ASN A 5 40.45 6.95 -36.85
N LYS A 6 41.30 5.96 -36.60
CA LYS A 6 40.86 4.73 -35.92
C LYS A 6 40.69 4.87 -34.42
N ASN A 7 41.51 5.68 -33.75
CA ASN A 7 41.49 5.83 -32.31
C ASN A 7 40.27 6.60 -31.80
N ASN A 8 39.74 7.53 -32.60
CA ASN A 8 38.54 8.30 -32.22
C ASN A 8 37.26 7.47 -32.30
N LEU A 9 37.18 6.53 -33.27
CA LEU A 9 36.01 5.66 -33.39
C LEU A 9 35.89 4.66 -32.24
N ILE A 10 37.05 4.16 -31.74
CA ILE A 10 37.08 3.21 -30.61
C ILE A 10 36.68 3.92 -29.31
N LYS A 11 37.14 5.16 -29.09
CA LYS A 11 36.73 5.97 -27.91
C LYS A 11 35.24 6.27 -27.91
N LEU A 12 34.65 6.60 -29.07
CA LEU A 12 33.23 6.88 -29.22
C LEU A 12 32.36 5.65 -28.94
N LYS A 13 32.77 4.46 -29.41
CA LYS A 13 32.07 3.20 -29.11
C LYS A 13 32.12 2.82 -27.63
N LYS A 14 33.23 3.07 -26.97
CA LYS A 14 33.40 2.82 -25.51
C LYS A 14 32.52 3.75 -24.66
N HIS A 15 32.36 5.00 -25.06
CA HIS A 15 31.46 5.96 -24.38
C HIS A 15 29.98 5.60 -24.56
N LYS A 16 29.57 5.22 -25.77
CA LYS A 16 28.18 4.78 -26.05
C LYS A 16 27.82 3.54 -25.23
N ARG A 17 28.72 2.56 -25.08
CA ARG A 17 28.48 1.38 -24.23
C ARG A 17 28.32 1.74 -22.75
N LYS A 18 29.18 2.63 -22.22
CA LYS A 18 29.05 3.09 -20.82
C LYS A 18 27.76 3.85 -20.57
N LEU A 19 27.34 4.71 -21.50
CA LEU A 19 26.08 5.45 -21.42
C LEU A 19 24.87 4.51 -21.43
N LEU A 20 24.91 3.46 -22.27
CA LEU A 20 23.83 2.47 -22.37
C LEU A 20 23.69 1.63 -21.09
N ILE A 21 24.81 1.28 -20.45
CA ILE A 21 24.81 0.56 -19.17
C ILE A 21 24.24 1.43 -18.05
N VAL A 22 24.63 2.70 -17.99
CA VAL A 22 24.09 3.65 -16.99
C VAL A 22 22.59 3.86 -17.19
N PHE A 23 22.14 3.99 -18.44
CA PHE A 23 20.72 4.14 -18.76
C PHE A 23 19.91 2.89 -18.39
N ALA A 24 20.43 1.69 -18.67
CA ALA A 24 19.81 0.42 -18.28
C ALA A 24 19.74 0.29 -16.74
N PHE A 25 20.78 0.72 -16.03
CA PHE A 25 20.79 0.72 -14.56
C PHE A 25 19.78 1.72 -13.97
N CYS A 26 19.67 2.91 -14.56
CA CYS A 26 18.65 3.90 -14.18
C CYS A 26 17.22 3.38 -14.44
N CYS A 27 16.97 2.68 -15.54
CA CYS A 27 15.66 2.08 -15.83
C CYS A 27 15.32 0.95 -14.82
N LEU A 28 16.31 0.17 -14.38
CA LEU A 28 16.10 -0.87 -13.38
C LEU A 28 15.77 -0.28 -11.98
N ILE A 29 16.34 0.89 -11.65
CA ILE A 29 16.03 1.59 -10.39
C ILE A 29 14.66 2.30 -10.48
N ALA A 30 14.29 2.81 -11.65
CA ALA A 30 12.99 3.46 -11.87
C ALA A 30 11.81 2.46 -11.86
N CYS A 31 12.05 1.17 -12.11
CA CYS A 31 11.08 0.09 -11.94
C CYS A 31 10.89 -0.37 -10.49
N ARG A 32 11.26 0.43 -9.49
CA ARG A 32 10.84 0.15 -8.12
C ARG A 32 9.32 0.09 -8.08
N ARG A 33 8.77 -1.10 -7.83
CA ARG A 33 7.35 -1.29 -7.50
C ARG A 33 6.98 -0.23 -6.49
N ARG A 34 5.91 0.51 -6.77
CA ARG A 34 5.39 1.46 -5.79
C ARG A 34 5.08 0.66 -4.53
N PRO A 35 5.64 1.02 -3.37
CA PRO A 35 5.47 0.25 -2.14
C PRO A 35 4.03 0.29 -1.62
N HIS A 36 3.13 1.02 -2.32
CA HIS A 36 1.75 1.22 -1.91
C HIS A 36 0.80 0.87 -3.05
N ASP A 37 -0.18 0.02 -2.74
CA ASP A 37 -1.27 -0.26 -3.67
C ASP A 37 -2.25 0.90 -3.68
N SER A 38 -2.36 1.58 -4.82
CA SER A 38 -3.24 2.75 -4.97
C SER A 38 -4.73 2.43 -4.76
N ARG A 39 -5.13 1.17 -4.83
CA ARG A 39 -6.50 0.75 -4.57
C ARG A 39 -6.90 0.88 -3.11
N LEU A 40 -5.92 0.86 -2.19
CA LEU A 40 -6.15 1.03 -0.76
C LEU A 40 -6.32 2.49 -0.34
N GLN A 41 -5.87 3.44 -1.17
CA GLN A 41 -5.88 4.87 -0.81
C GLN A 41 -7.30 5.39 -0.56
N GLY A 42 -7.42 6.17 0.49
CA GLY A 42 -8.69 6.75 0.92
C GLY A 42 -9.17 6.20 2.24
N GLU A 43 -10.42 6.51 2.56
CA GLU A 43 -11.05 6.13 3.83
C GLU A 43 -11.93 4.90 3.65
N TRP A 44 -11.77 3.98 4.59
CA TRP A 44 -12.47 2.71 4.68
C TRP A 44 -13.11 2.59 6.06
N THR A 45 -14.42 2.31 6.10
CA THR A 45 -15.16 2.25 7.36
C THR A 45 -15.81 0.90 7.58
N ASN A 46 -15.93 0.55 8.85
CA ASN A 46 -16.65 -0.63 9.33
C ASN A 46 -17.42 -0.27 10.58
N THR A 47 -18.64 -0.77 10.71
CA THR A 47 -19.41 -0.71 11.97
C THR A 47 -19.25 -2.04 12.69
N GLN A 48 -18.75 -1.97 13.92
CA GLN A 48 -18.49 -3.11 14.79
C GLN A 48 -19.42 -3.05 16.00
N ILE A 49 -19.80 -4.21 16.49
CA ILE A 49 -20.55 -4.31 17.75
C ILE A 49 -19.56 -4.57 18.87
N GLU A 50 -19.54 -3.70 19.86
CA GLU A 50 -18.66 -3.85 21.02
C GLU A 50 -19.09 -5.05 21.86
N GLN A 51 -18.14 -5.96 22.11
CA GLN A 51 -18.38 -7.10 22.98
C GLN A 51 -18.60 -6.64 24.42
N GLY A 52 -19.77 -6.94 24.97
CA GLY A 52 -20.14 -6.63 26.33
C GLY A 52 -21.17 -5.50 26.48
N SER A 53 -21.06 -4.41 25.73
CA SER A 53 -22.05 -3.32 25.76
C SER A 53 -23.15 -3.46 24.71
N GLY A 54 -22.85 -4.18 23.60
CA GLY A 54 -23.72 -4.25 22.42
C GLY A 54 -23.81 -2.94 21.63
N ALA A 55 -22.99 -1.94 21.97
CA ALA A 55 -22.98 -0.65 21.30
C ALA A 55 -22.32 -0.77 19.91
N GLU A 56 -22.87 -0.05 18.93
CA GLU A 56 -22.24 0.09 17.63
C GLU A 56 -21.07 1.07 17.71
N ILE A 57 -19.90 0.64 17.26
CA ILE A 57 -18.70 1.47 17.17
C ILE A 57 -18.26 1.51 15.70
N THR A 58 -18.09 2.72 15.18
CA THR A 58 -17.49 2.91 13.87
C THR A 58 -15.97 2.84 13.97
N ALA A 59 -15.37 2.00 13.13
CA ALA A 59 -13.94 1.95 12.90
C ALA A 59 -13.65 2.50 11.51
N SER A 60 -12.64 3.33 11.34
CA SER A 60 -12.18 3.80 10.04
C SER A 60 -10.67 3.68 9.90
N ILE A 61 -10.24 3.36 8.68
CA ILE A 61 -8.84 3.30 8.26
C ILE A 61 -8.67 4.32 7.13
N PHE A 62 -7.68 5.18 7.25
CA PHE A 62 -7.34 6.12 6.20
C PHE A 62 -5.92 5.87 5.71
N PHE A 63 -5.79 5.44 4.45
CA PHE A 63 -4.52 5.19 3.79
C PHE A 63 -4.11 6.41 2.97
N VAL A 64 -3.00 7.05 3.31
CA VAL A 64 -2.43 8.18 2.58
C VAL A 64 -1.41 7.70 1.56
N TYR A 65 -1.32 8.38 0.42
CA TYR A 65 -0.45 8.01 -0.70
C TYR A 65 1.03 7.89 -0.35
N ASP A 66 1.52 8.68 0.59
CA ASP A 66 2.92 8.75 1.02
C ASP A 66 3.32 7.65 2.01
N GLY A 67 2.39 6.75 2.33
CA GLY A 67 2.61 5.65 3.26
C GLY A 67 2.20 5.94 4.69
N ASP A 68 1.56 7.07 4.94
CA ASP A 68 0.93 7.32 6.24
C ASP A 68 -0.41 6.57 6.34
N ILE A 69 -0.73 6.14 7.54
CA ILE A 69 -1.99 5.49 7.87
C ILE A 69 -2.53 6.07 9.18
N SER A 70 -3.84 6.25 9.24
CA SER A 70 -4.54 6.43 10.51
C SER A 70 -5.62 5.38 10.66
N TYR A 71 -5.80 4.92 11.88
CA TYR A 71 -6.89 4.06 12.29
C TYR A 71 -7.64 4.70 13.43
N THR A 72 -8.96 4.78 13.31
CA THR A 72 -9.82 5.29 14.38
C THR A 72 -10.85 4.25 14.76
N ARG A 73 -11.18 4.15 16.06
CA ARG A 73 -12.25 3.31 16.58
C ARG A 73 -12.92 4.01 17.75
N GLY A 74 -14.15 4.44 17.53
CA GLY A 74 -14.81 5.31 18.49
C GLY A 74 -14.04 6.61 18.71
N ASN A 75 -13.59 6.85 19.93
CA ASN A 75 -12.81 8.04 20.31
C ASN A 75 -11.29 7.81 20.32
N LEU A 76 -10.83 6.62 19.96
CA LEU A 76 -9.41 6.27 19.92
C LEU A 76 -8.87 6.43 18.51
N SER A 77 -7.64 6.93 18.37
CA SER A 77 -6.96 7.09 17.10
C SER A 77 -5.50 6.66 17.20
N TRP A 78 -5.02 5.99 16.16
CA TRP A 78 -3.63 5.54 16.01
C TRP A 78 -3.10 6.06 14.69
N PHE A 79 -1.83 6.46 14.68
CA PHE A 79 -1.12 6.95 13.51
C PHE A 79 0.11 6.07 13.25
N GLY A 80 0.44 5.88 11.98
CA GLY A 80 1.53 4.99 11.65
C GLY A 80 1.90 5.01 10.17
N LYS A 81 2.55 3.94 9.74
CA LYS A 81 2.99 3.72 8.35
C LYS A 81 2.42 2.43 7.81
N TRP A 82 2.21 2.41 6.50
CA TRP A 82 1.79 1.22 5.78
C TRP A 82 2.61 1.00 4.51
N ASN A 83 2.71 -0.23 4.10
CA ASN A 83 3.21 -0.60 2.78
C ASN A 83 2.52 -1.87 2.28
N THR A 84 2.68 -2.16 1.00
CA THR A 84 2.18 -3.40 0.40
C THR A 84 3.27 -4.09 -0.41
N ASP A 85 3.37 -5.41 -0.28
CA ASP A 85 4.16 -6.25 -1.16
C ASP A 85 3.38 -7.53 -1.48
N ARG A 86 3.20 -7.80 -2.78
CA ARG A 86 2.58 -9.03 -3.32
C ARG A 86 1.23 -9.42 -2.70
N GLY A 87 0.38 -8.43 -2.39
CA GLY A 87 -0.93 -8.68 -1.79
C GLY A 87 -0.93 -8.74 -0.27
N VAL A 88 0.21 -8.52 0.36
CA VAL A 88 0.35 -8.40 1.81
C VAL A 88 0.43 -6.93 2.17
N LEU A 89 -0.41 -6.50 3.11
CA LEU A 89 -0.39 -5.19 3.75
C LEU A 89 0.38 -5.31 5.06
N THR A 90 1.40 -4.50 5.22
CA THR A 90 2.10 -4.34 6.51
C THR A 90 1.74 -2.99 7.10
N VAL A 91 1.33 -2.97 8.36
CA VAL A 91 1.03 -1.75 9.12
C VAL A 91 1.91 -1.68 10.37
N SER A 92 2.37 -0.47 10.66
CA SER A 92 3.19 -0.17 11.84
C SER A 92 2.71 1.14 12.45
N PHE A 93 1.97 1.06 13.54
CA PHE A 93 1.50 2.20 14.30
C PHE A 93 2.51 2.57 15.39
N GLU A 94 2.48 3.83 15.82
CA GLU A 94 3.34 4.32 16.93
C GLU A 94 3.07 3.56 18.23
N ASP A 95 1.79 3.25 18.49
CA ASP A 95 1.41 2.30 19.51
C ASP A 95 1.42 0.88 18.94
N SER A 96 2.34 0.04 19.39
CA SER A 96 2.69 -1.25 18.78
C SER A 96 1.59 -2.32 18.86
N THR A 97 0.48 -2.05 19.51
CA THR A 97 -0.55 -3.07 19.82
C THR A 97 -1.32 -3.59 18.60
N ILE A 98 -1.37 -2.81 17.51
CA ILE A 98 -2.06 -3.19 16.27
C ILE A 98 -1.12 -3.36 15.07
N ASN A 99 0.18 -3.48 15.33
CA ASN A 99 1.17 -3.74 14.29
C ASN A 99 1.03 -5.16 13.77
N GLY A 100 1.10 -5.32 12.46
CA GLY A 100 0.99 -6.64 11.87
C GLY A 100 1.03 -6.67 10.36
N THR A 101 0.89 -7.88 9.85
CA THR A 101 0.76 -8.16 8.42
C THR A 101 -0.60 -8.78 8.14
N TYR A 102 -1.22 -8.32 7.04
CA TYR A 102 -2.56 -8.69 6.65
C TYR A 102 -2.60 -9.09 5.18
N ASP A 103 -3.26 -10.18 4.89
CA ASP A 103 -3.73 -10.46 3.54
C ASP A 103 -4.89 -9.50 3.25
N TYR A 104 -4.90 -8.85 2.09
CA TYR A 104 -5.96 -7.90 1.74
C TYR A 104 -6.56 -8.19 0.38
N LYS A 105 -7.86 -7.99 0.27
CA LYS A 105 -8.60 -8.07 -0.98
C LYS A 105 -9.46 -6.83 -1.14
N VAL A 106 -9.30 -6.15 -2.26
CA VAL A 106 -10.17 -5.04 -2.66
C VAL A 106 -11.14 -5.57 -3.71
N LYS A 107 -12.43 -5.59 -3.36
CA LYS A 107 -13.51 -6.03 -4.25
C LYS A 107 -14.31 -4.83 -4.73
N ASN A 108 -14.60 -4.81 -6.01
CA ASN A 108 -15.48 -3.84 -6.62
C ASN A 108 -16.92 -4.41 -6.63
N GLN A 109 -17.76 -3.98 -5.69
CA GLN A 109 -19.11 -4.53 -5.55
C GLN A 109 -20.07 -4.11 -6.66
N ASN A 110 -19.75 -3.09 -7.48
CA ASN A 110 -20.69 -2.52 -8.45
C ASN A 110 -20.16 -2.49 -9.88
N GLN A 111 -20.12 -3.65 -10.53
CA GLN A 111 -20.00 -3.68 -12.00
C GLN A 111 -21.30 -3.28 -12.73
N ASN A 112 -22.45 -3.14 -12.02
CA ASN A 112 -23.77 -2.99 -12.63
C ASN A 112 -24.55 -1.73 -12.23
N THR A 113 -23.99 -0.77 -11.52
CA THR A 113 -24.69 0.46 -11.17
C THR A 113 -24.14 1.66 -11.92
N THR A 114 -25.05 2.48 -12.47
CA THR A 114 -24.79 3.81 -13.02
C THR A 114 -24.30 4.84 -11.99
N ALA A 115 -24.02 4.40 -10.76
CA ALA A 115 -23.41 5.23 -9.73
C ALA A 115 -21.95 5.55 -10.10
N SER A 116 -21.59 6.81 -10.10
CA SER A 116 -20.32 7.36 -10.57
C SER A 116 -19.08 6.95 -9.75
N LYS A 117 -19.23 6.08 -8.75
CA LYS A 117 -18.12 5.57 -7.90
C LYS A 117 -18.35 4.11 -7.55
N PRO A 118 -17.39 3.24 -7.83
CA PRO A 118 -17.47 1.86 -7.39
C PRO A 118 -17.38 1.83 -5.86
N PHE A 119 -18.36 1.23 -5.20
CA PHE A 119 -18.20 0.83 -3.81
C PHE A 119 -17.15 -0.26 -3.76
N ASN A 120 -16.05 0.02 -3.12
CA ASN A 120 -15.01 -0.94 -2.89
C ASN A 120 -15.20 -1.54 -1.51
N GLU A 121 -15.09 -2.83 -1.44
CA GLU A 121 -15.00 -3.58 -0.20
C GLU A 121 -13.53 -3.95 0.02
N LEU A 122 -13.01 -3.64 1.20
CA LEU A 122 -11.70 -4.04 1.64
C LEU A 122 -11.85 -5.14 2.69
N GLU A 123 -11.38 -6.34 2.37
CA GLU A 123 -11.28 -7.45 3.30
C GLU A 123 -9.85 -7.55 3.82
N LEU A 124 -9.68 -7.48 5.14
CA LEU A 124 -8.40 -7.64 5.84
C LEU A 124 -8.40 -8.93 6.64
N THR A 125 -7.47 -9.82 6.34
CA THR A 125 -7.27 -11.08 7.07
C THR A 125 -5.87 -11.09 7.68
N PRO A 126 -5.75 -11.22 9.00
CA PRO A 126 -4.45 -11.20 9.66
C PRO A 126 -3.61 -12.42 9.29
N ILE A 127 -2.32 -12.21 8.98
CA ILE A 127 -1.32 -13.26 8.73
C ILE A 127 -0.46 -13.46 9.98
N GLU A 128 0.13 -12.37 10.47
CA GLU A 128 0.95 -12.35 11.68
C GLU A 128 0.60 -11.13 12.52
N ILE A 129 0.42 -11.32 13.80
CA ILE A 129 -0.02 -10.29 14.72
C ILE A 129 0.74 -10.43 16.02
N HIS A 130 1.25 -9.28 16.50
CA HIS A 130 2.02 -9.25 17.73
C HIS A 130 1.14 -9.26 19.00
N ASP A 131 -0.15 -8.87 18.91
CA ASP A 131 -1.07 -8.89 20.04
C ASP A 131 -2.45 -9.42 19.64
N SER A 132 -2.86 -10.51 20.26
CA SER A 132 -4.10 -11.24 19.92
C SER A 132 -5.39 -10.52 20.31
N LEU A 133 -5.37 -9.59 21.25
CA LEU A 133 -6.57 -8.92 21.76
C LEU A 133 -7.10 -7.86 20.79
N LEU A 134 -6.22 -7.22 20.01
CA LEU A 134 -6.58 -6.16 19.07
C LEU A 134 -6.73 -6.65 17.60
N VAL A 135 -6.35 -7.88 17.35
CA VAL A 135 -6.45 -8.55 16.04
C VAL A 135 -7.83 -8.42 15.42
N ASN A 136 -8.86 -8.72 16.20
CA ASN A 136 -10.23 -8.70 15.72
C ASN A 136 -10.75 -7.28 15.45
N GLN A 137 -10.00 -6.26 15.85
CA GLN A 137 -10.41 -4.86 15.70
C GLN A 137 -9.98 -4.25 14.38
N PHE A 138 -8.79 -4.64 13.88
CA PHE A 138 -8.25 -4.17 12.58
C PHE A 138 -8.52 -5.15 11.45
N SER A 139 -9.13 -6.29 11.71
CA SER A 139 -9.52 -7.29 10.71
C SER A 139 -11.00 -7.20 10.37
N GLY A 140 -11.38 -7.63 9.19
CA GLY A 140 -12.76 -7.70 8.77
C GLY A 140 -13.02 -7.03 7.43
N ILE A 141 -14.29 -6.67 7.19
CA ILE A 141 -14.75 -6.07 5.95
C ILE A 141 -15.01 -4.59 6.20
N PHE A 142 -14.35 -3.75 5.42
CA PHE A 142 -14.50 -2.31 5.42
C PHE A 142 -15.08 -1.84 4.09
N ASN A 143 -15.87 -0.78 4.11
CA ASN A 143 -16.48 -0.19 2.92
C ASN A 143 -15.87 1.19 2.66
N SER A 144 -15.61 1.50 1.40
CA SER A 144 -15.16 2.84 1.01
C SER A 144 -16.29 3.85 1.16
N ILE A 145 -15.97 5.00 1.71
CA ILE A 145 -16.94 6.12 1.87
C ILE A 145 -17.12 6.90 0.55
N TYR A 146 -16.29 6.65 -0.49
CA TYR A 146 -16.29 7.41 -1.74
C TYR A 146 -16.72 6.58 -2.94
#